data_9e4a1e95255205b6989f8f74a66ef8e8
#
_entry.id   9e4a1e95255205b6989f8f74a66ef8e8
#
_cell.length_a   1.000
_cell.length_b   1.000
_cell.length_c   1.000
_cell.angle_alpha   90.00
_cell.angle_beta   90.00
_cell.angle_gamma   90.00
#
_symmetry.space_group_name_H-M   'P 1'
#
loop_
_entity.id
_entity.type
_entity.pdbx_description
1 polymer ?
#
loop_
_entity_poly.entity_id
_entity_poly.type
_entity_poly.pdbx_seq_one_letter_code
_entity_poly.pdbx_strand_id
1 'polypeptide(L)'
;MEIYIVEDDMSVISVLQDIIEDNDLGIVCGTSEGQPADVDDILAKNPDMVLIDFLMPEKDGVQVMRELRERGCKAKCIMISQVAAKELIGKAYDAGIEFFISKPINIIEVKSVIRNVDEQIKNEKTLTNIKKMFMAEIADMPKEKKKDDGYGRKVLYILNRLGMSGEKGGDDILRICEYLHNNARSPRSASVSSASF
;
A
#
# COMPACT_ATOMS: atom_id res chain seq x y z
N MET A 1 4.49 13.64 -6.06
CA MET A 1 4.06 12.99 -4.80
C MET A 1 3.72 14.10 -3.82
N GLU A 2 2.58 14.00 -3.16
CA GLU A 2 2.13 14.96 -2.16
C GLU A 2 2.44 14.44 -0.76
N ILE A 3 3.09 15.27 0.06
CA ILE A 3 3.56 14.91 1.40
C ILE A 3 2.92 15.87 2.41
N TYR A 4 2.39 15.33 3.49
CA TYR A 4 1.89 16.10 4.62
C TYR A 4 2.81 15.91 5.83
N ILE A 5 3.09 16.97 6.59
CA ILE A 5 3.98 16.93 7.77
C ILE A 5 3.16 17.22 9.03
N VAL A 6 3.22 16.32 10.00
CA VAL A 6 2.60 16.45 11.32
C VAL A 6 3.71 16.50 12.36
N GLU A 7 3.98 17.69 12.85
CA GLU A 7 5.12 18.00 13.74
C GLU A 7 4.77 19.26 14.53
N ASP A 8 5.14 19.35 15.79
CA ASP A 8 4.88 20.51 16.64
C ASP A 8 6.05 21.51 16.67
N ASP A 9 7.25 21.09 16.25
CA ASP A 9 8.42 21.97 16.15
C ASP A 9 8.56 22.55 14.74
N MET A 10 8.30 23.85 14.62
CA MET A 10 8.45 24.61 13.35
C MET A 10 9.83 24.51 12.73
N SER A 11 10.89 24.37 13.54
CA SER A 11 12.25 24.23 13.03
C SER A 11 12.43 22.90 12.31
N VAL A 12 11.81 21.83 12.83
CA VAL A 12 11.82 20.50 12.20
C VAL A 12 10.98 20.51 10.93
N ILE A 13 9.81 21.16 10.93
CA ILE A 13 8.98 21.34 9.74
C ILE A 13 9.78 22.01 8.63
N SER A 14 10.44 23.15 8.93
CA SER A 14 11.24 23.87 7.95
C SER A 14 12.37 23.02 7.37
N VAL A 15 13.10 22.30 8.22
CA VAL A 15 14.18 21.39 7.77
C VAL A 15 13.64 20.28 6.86
N LEU A 16 12.49 19.69 7.19
CA LEU A 16 11.88 18.65 6.37
C LEU A 16 11.39 19.21 5.03
N GLN A 17 10.78 20.41 5.02
CA GLN A 17 10.36 21.09 3.80
C GLN A 17 11.56 21.34 2.88
N ASP A 18 12.64 21.93 3.39
CA ASP A 18 13.87 22.19 2.62
C ASP A 18 14.45 20.88 2.06
N ILE A 19 14.48 19.80 2.86
CA ILE A 19 14.96 18.49 2.37
C ILE A 19 14.08 17.95 1.24
N ILE A 20 12.76 18.08 1.37
CA ILE A 20 11.81 17.55 0.39
C ILE A 20 11.89 18.34 -0.92
N GLU A 21 11.84 19.67 -0.83
CA GLU A 21 11.75 20.55 -1.99
C GLU A 21 13.08 20.70 -2.72
N ASP A 22 14.19 20.90 -2.01
CA ASP A 22 15.53 21.04 -2.60
C ASP A 22 16.04 19.77 -3.28
N ASN A 23 15.45 18.62 -2.99
CA ASN A 23 15.89 17.34 -3.55
C ASN A 23 14.85 16.67 -4.46
N ASP A 24 13.84 17.42 -4.91
CA ASP A 24 12.77 16.95 -5.81
C ASP A 24 12.09 15.65 -5.32
N LEU A 25 11.88 15.55 -4.00
CA LEU A 25 11.27 14.36 -3.40
C LEU A 25 9.74 14.39 -3.47
N GLY A 26 9.15 15.56 -3.62
CA GLY A 26 7.72 15.78 -3.66
C GLY A 26 7.36 17.24 -3.39
N ILE A 27 6.09 17.46 -3.08
CA ILE A 27 5.54 18.76 -2.71
C ILE A 27 4.90 18.63 -1.34
N VAL A 28 5.22 19.55 -0.43
CA VAL A 28 4.56 19.61 0.88
C VAL A 28 3.18 20.25 0.69
N CYS A 29 2.13 19.44 0.75
CA CYS A 29 0.74 19.87 0.53
C CYS A 29 0.09 20.49 1.78
N GLY A 30 0.69 20.29 2.96
CA GLY A 30 0.25 20.86 4.21
C GLY A 30 1.12 20.48 5.38
N THR A 31 1.00 21.24 6.45
CA THR A 31 1.67 21.01 7.73
C THR A 31 0.66 21.15 8.86
N SER A 32 0.79 20.33 9.88
CA SER A 32 0.05 20.50 11.13
C SER A 32 0.94 21.15 12.17
N GLU A 33 0.82 22.46 12.27
CA GLU A 33 1.58 23.30 13.19
C GLU A 33 0.80 23.45 14.49
N GLY A 34 1.18 22.70 15.48
CA GLY A 34 0.51 22.82 16.77
C GLY A 34 -0.50 21.72 17.04
N GLN A 35 -1.29 21.93 18.05
CA GLN A 35 -2.06 20.92 18.75
C GLN A 35 -3.56 21.12 18.62
N PRO A 36 -4.32 20.08 18.46
CA PRO A 36 -3.99 18.71 18.03
C PRO A 36 -3.79 18.62 16.51
N ALA A 37 -3.11 17.56 16.05
CA ALA A 37 -2.96 17.30 14.61
C ALA A 37 -4.35 17.30 13.93
N ASP A 38 -4.51 18.14 12.91
CA ASP A 38 -5.77 18.27 12.20
C ASP A 38 -5.95 17.14 11.18
N VAL A 39 -6.58 16.06 11.65
CA VAL A 39 -6.86 14.88 10.82
C VAL A 39 -7.83 15.23 9.68
N ASP A 40 -8.72 16.20 9.87
CA ASP A 40 -9.65 16.62 8.82
C ASP A 40 -8.92 17.32 7.67
N ASP A 41 -7.94 18.17 7.97
CA ASP A 41 -7.11 18.82 6.95
C ASP A 41 -6.25 17.79 6.21
N ILE A 42 -5.63 16.84 6.92
CA ILE A 42 -4.86 15.76 6.28
C ILE A 42 -5.73 14.96 5.30
N LEU A 43 -6.95 14.60 5.71
CA LEU A 43 -7.88 13.85 4.85
C LEU A 43 -8.35 14.68 3.66
N ALA A 44 -8.60 15.97 3.85
CA ALA A 44 -9.01 16.89 2.78
C ALA A 44 -7.90 17.07 1.72
N LYS A 45 -6.65 17.14 2.15
CA LYS A 45 -5.47 17.21 1.25
C LYS A 45 -5.19 15.90 0.53
N ASN A 46 -5.62 14.75 1.10
CA ASN A 46 -5.45 13.41 0.53
C ASN A 46 -4.01 13.13 0.06
N PRO A 47 -3.00 13.28 0.93
CA PRO A 47 -1.60 13.13 0.56
C PRO A 47 -1.26 11.69 0.16
N ASP A 48 -0.17 11.53 -0.61
CA ASP A 48 0.41 10.21 -0.89
C ASP A 48 1.17 9.67 0.34
N MET A 49 1.77 10.58 1.13
CA MET A 49 2.63 10.26 2.27
C MET A 49 2.39 11.25 3.42
N VAL A 50 2.47 10.76 4.65
CA VAL A 50 2.44 11.59 5.87
C VAL A 50 3.69 11.32 6.69
N LEU A 51 4.44 12.36 6.99
CA LEU A 51 5.52 12.35 7.98
C LEU A 51 4.93 12.75 9.32
N ILE A 52 5.06 11.92 10.35
CA ILE A 52 4.40 12.13 11.64
C ILE A 52 5.43 12.07 12.76
N ASP A 53 5.55 13.13 13.58
CA ASP A 53 6.31 13.01 14.82
C ASP A 53 5.60 12.05 15.78
N PHE A 54 6.40 11.21 16.42
CA PHE A 54 5.91 10.26 17.42
C PHE A 54 5.47 10.97 18.70
N LEU A 55 6.26 11.93 19.17
CA LEU A 55 6.06 12.61 20.43
C LEU A 55 5.50 14.02 20.21
N MET A 56 4.20 14.13 20.21
CA MET A 56 3.54 15.43 20.22
C MET A 56 2.70 15.57 21.51
N PRO A 57 2.56 16.78 22.05
CA PRO A 57 1.65 17.03 23.14
C PRO A 57 0.19 16.66 22.78
N GLU A 58 -0.64 16.29 23.75
CA GLU A 58 -2.06 15.89 23.66
C GLU A 58 -2.34 14.58 22.91
N LYS A 59 -1.79 14.39 21.69
CA LYS A 59 -2.05 13.21 20.86
C LYS A 59 -0.77 12.73 20.22
N ASP A 60 -0.32 11.54 20.55
CA ASP A 60 0.88 10.96 19.96
C ASP A 60 0.69 10.56 18.49
N GLY A 61 1.80 10.44 17.76
CA GLY A 61 1.77 10.11 16.33
C GLY A 61 1.11 8.77 16.01
N VAL A 62 1.14 7.79 16.94
CA VAL A 62 0.46 6.50 16.76
C VAL A 62 -1.05 6.67 16.82
N GLN A 63 -1.54 7.54 17.71
CA GLN A 63 -2.96 7.85 17.80
C GLN A 63 -3.46 8.58 16.55
N VAL A 64 -2.70 9.57 16.07
CA VAL A 64 -3.00 10.27 14.80
C VAL A 64 -3.09 9.27 13.65
N MET A 65 -2.11 8.39 13.54
CA MET A 65 -2.07 7.41 12.48
C MET A 65 -3.25 6.42 12.54
N ARG A 66 -3.61 5.94 13.74
CA ARG A 66 -4.79 5.06 13.91
C ARG A 66 -6.06 5.74 13.45
N GLU A 67 -6.28 6.99 13.86
CA GLU A 67 -7.44 7.75 13.42
C GLU A 67 -7.46 7.96 11.91
N LEU A 68 -6.33 8.25 11.29
CA LEU A 68 -6.23 8.33 9.83
C LEU A 68 -6.65 7.01 9.17
N ARG A 69 -6.19 5.85 9.70
CA ARG A 69 -6.55 4.53 9.18
C ARG A 69 -8.04 4.21 9.36
N GLU A 70 -8.59 4.47 10.55
CA GLU A 70 -10.01 4.28 10.86
C GLU A 70 -10.91 5.11 9.92
N ARG A 71 -10.45 6.28 9.52
CA ARG A 71 -11.15 7.17 8.58
C ARG A 71 -10.83 6.88 7.10
N GLY A 72 -10.11 5.80 6.81
CA GLY A 72 -9.86 5.30 5.46
C GLY A 72 -8.72 5.97 4.70
N CYS A 73 -7.86 6.74 5.37
CA CYS A 73 -6.65 7.30 4.78
C CYS A 73 -5.70 6.19 4.30
N LYS A 74 -5.26 6.28 3.06
CA LYS A 74 -4.34 5.32 2.43
C LYS A 74 -2.92 5.83 2.27
N ALA A 75 -2.65 7.05 2.73
CA ALA A 75 -1.32 7.63 2.68
C ALA A 75 -0.29 6.71 3.37
N LYS A 76 0.89 6.60 2.81
CA LYS A 76 2.01 5.92 3.47
C LYS A 76 2.49 6.76 4.65
N CYS A 77 2.65 6.16 5.83
CA CYS A 77 3.03 6.88 7.03
C CYS A 77 4.48 6.57 7.40
N ILE A 78 5.28 7.61 7.57
CA ILE A 78 6.65 7.56 8.07
C ILE A 78 6.65 8.24 9.43
N MET A 79 7.12 7.55 10.45
CA MET A 79 7.21 8.12 11.79
C MET A 79 8.60 8.69 12.05
N ILE A 80 8.65 9.85 12.66
CA ILE A 80 9.88 10.55 13.03
C ILE A 80 9.92 10.66 14.56
N SER A 81 11.04 10.34 15.22
CA SER A 81 11.08 10.40 16.68
C SER A 81 12.48 10.45 17.27
N GLN A 82 12.59 11.05 18.46
CA GLN A 82 13.78 10.94 19.31
C GLN A 82 13.83 9.63 20.10
N VAL A 83 12.73 8.88 20.15
CA VAL A 83 12.62 7.67 20.98
C VAL A 83 13.17 6.47 20.23
N ALA A 84 14.21 5.86 20.81
CA ALA A 84 14.85 4.64 20.27
C ALA A 84 14.38 3.36 20.98
N ALA A 85 13.34 3.41 21.82
CA ALA A 85 12.85 2.24 22.52
C ALA A 85 12.20 1.24 21.56
N LYS A 86 12.76 0.05 21.44
CA LYS A 86 12.31 -1.00 20.52
C LYS A 86 10.83 -1.34 20.66
N GLU A 87 10.30 -1.30 21.88
CA GLU A 87 8.87 -1.59 22.16
C GLU A 87 7.95 -0.53 21.54
N LEU A 88 8.34 0.74 21.56
CA LEU A 88 7.56 1.83 20.99
C LEU A 88 7.64 1.81 19.45
N ILE A 89 8.82 1.54 18.91
CA ILE A 89 9.00 1.34 17.47
C ILE A 89 8.15 0.15 16.99
N GLY A 90 8.12 -0.96 17.75
CA GLY A 90 7.26 -2.10 17.46
C GLY A 90 5.78 -1.72 17.39
N LYS A 91 5.29 -0.96 18.38
CA LYS A 91 3.89 -0.46 18.39
C LYS A 91 3.56 0.43 17.17
N ALA A 92 4.52 1.22 16.72
CA ALA A 92 4.34 2.05 15.55
C ALA A 92 4.22 1.21 14.26
N TYR A 93 5.05 0.16 14.11
CA TYR A 93 4.92 -0.79 13.00
C TYR A 93 3.63 -1.59 13.06
N ASP A 94 3.22 -2.07 14.24
CA ASP A 94 1.93 -2.75 14.45
C ASP A 94 0.73 -1.85 14.09
N ALA A 95 0.90 -0.54 14.28
CA ALA A 95 -0.09 0.44 13.88
C ALA A 95 -0.07 0.73 12.36
N GLY A 96 0.93 0.24 11.60
CA GLY A 96 0.99 0.29 10.14
C GLY A 96 1.82 1.43 9.56
N ILE A 97 2.90 1.86 10.25
CA ILE A 97 3.88 2.74 9.62
C ILE A 97 4.72 1.96 8.61
N GLU A 98 5.19 2.64 7.57
CA GLU A 98 6.08 2.05 6.56
C GLU A 98 7.55 2.09 7.02
N PHE A 99 7.96 3.22 7.61
CA PHE A 99 9.32 3.44 8.08
C PHE A 99 9.34 4.29 9.36
N PHE A 100 10.45 4.17 10.06
CA PHE A 100 10.78 4.97 11.23
C PHE A 100 12.09 5.70 10.97
N ILE A 101 12.13 7.02 11.23
CA ILE A 101 13.30 7.88 11.12
C ILE A 101 13.63 8.41 12.51
N SER A 102 14.91 8.29 12.92
CA SER A 102 15.35 8.81 14.22
C SER A 102 15.74 10.28 14.14
N LYS A 103 15.36 11.08 15.14
CA LYS A 103 15.92 12.42 15.35
C LYS A 103 17.28 12.30 16.06
N PRO A 104 18.29 13.11 15.70
CA PRO A 104 18.22 14.30 14.86
C PRO A 104 18.09 13.95 13.37
N ILE A 105 17.38 14.80 12.62
CA ILE A 105 17.09 14.61 11.21
C ILE A 105 18.40 14.48 10.41
N ASN A 106 18.52 13.36 9.68
CA ASN A 106 19.62 13.11 8.76
C ASN A 106 19.10 13.19 7.32
N ILE A 107 19.63 14.12 6.54
CA ILE A 107 19.22 14.37 5.15
C ILE A 107 19.32 13.09 4.30
N ILE A 108 20.38 12.31 4.45
CA ILE A 108 20.61 11.09 3.66
C ILE A 108 19.54 10.03 3.99
N GLU A 109 19.23 9.86 5.28
CA GLU A 109 18.22 8.92 5.75
C GLU A 109 16.83 9.32 5.23
N VAL A 110 16.43 10.58 5.44
CA VAL A 110 15.12 11.11 4.97
C VAL A 110 14.97 10.93 3.46
N LYS A 111 15.97 11.30 2.67
CA LYS A 111 15.96 11.12 1.21
C LYS A 111 15.82 9.65 0.81
N SER A 112 16.56 8.77 1.47
CA SER A 112 16.52 7.33 1.17
C SER A 112 15.13 6.75 1.49
N VAL A 113 14.58 7.06 2.65
CA VAL A 113 13.27 6.56 3.09
C VAL A 113 12.16 7.08 2.18
N ILE A 114 12.12 8.40 1.90
CA ILE A 114 11.09 8.98 1.04
C ILE A 114 11.13 8.37 -0.38
N ARG A 115 12.32 8.19 -0.96
CA ARG A 115 12.47 7.56 -2.28
C ARG A 115 11.98 6.11 -2.29
N ASN A 116 12.33 5.32 -1.28
CA ASN A 116 11.88 3.95 -1.17
C ASN A 116 10.34 3.85 -1.09
N VAL A 117 9.72 4.74 -0.31
CA VAL A 117 8.25 4.76 -0.19
C VAL A 117 7.59 5.27 -1.47
N ASP A 118 8.18 6.26 -2.16
CA ASP A 118 7.68 6.73 -3.47
C ASP A 118 7.71 5.60 -4.52
N GLU A 119 8.78 4.81 -4.56
CA GLU A 119 8.85 3.63 -5.43
C GLU A 119 7.76 2.60 -5.10
N GLN A 120 7.51 2.35 -3.83
CA GLN A 120 6.41 1.46 -3.41
C GLN A 120 5.05 1.99 -3.87
N ILE A 121 4.77 3.29 -3.68
CA ILE A 121 3.53 3.92 -4.14
C ILE A 121 3.37 3.80 -5.66
N LYS A 122 4.44 4.05 -6.44
CA LYS A 122 4.43 3.91 -7.90
C LYS A 122 4.16 2.48 -8.33
N ASN A 123 4.79 1.50 -7.70
CA ASN A 123 4.60 0.09 -7.99
C ASN A 123 3.16 -0.37 -7.67
N GLU A 124 2.60 0.04 -6.53
CA GLU A 124 1.20 -0.25 -6.16
C GLU A 124 0.21 0.38 -7.14
N LYS A 125 0.42 1.64 -7.56
CA LYS A 125 -0.39 2.31 -8.57
C LYS A 125 -0.31 1.58 -9.92
N THR A 126 0.87 1.15 -10.33
CA THR A 126 1.10 0.40 -11.57
C THR A 126 0.36 -0.95 -11.56
N LEU A 127 0.51 -1.72 -10.49
CA LEU A 127 -0.19 -3.01 -10.32
C LEU A 127 -1.71 -2.82 -10.34
N THR A 128 -2.20 -1.78 -9.68
CA THR A 128 -3.64 -1.45 -9.67
C THR A 128 -4.16 -1.10 -11.06
N ASN A 129 -3.40 -0.34 -11.84
CA ASN A 129 -3.75 0.02 -13.21
C ASN A 129 -3.73 -1.19 -14.13
N ILE A 130 -2.71 -2.05 -14.04
CA ILE A 130 -2.65 -3.31 -14.76
C ILE A 130 -3.88 -4.17 -14.44
N LYS A 131 -4.20 -4.32 -13.15
CA LYS A 131 -5.39 -5.08 -12.70
C LYS A 131 -6.69 -4.50 -13.26
N LYS A 132 -6.85 -3.17 -13.27
CA LYS A 132 -8.02 -2.50 -13.86
C LYS A 132 -8.12 -2.74 -15.37
N MET A 133 -7.00 -2.66 -16.10
CA MET A 133 -6.97 -2.94 -17.54
C MET A 133 -7.42 -4.38 -17.84
N PHE A 134 -6.90 -5.36 -17.09
CA PHE A 134 -7.32 -6.76 -17.24
C PHE A 134 -8.80 -6.98 -16.95
N MET A 135 -9.31 -6.35 -15.87
CA MET A 135 -10.74 -6.48 -15.52
C MET A 135 -11.66 -5.85 -16.59
N ALA A 136 -11.27 -4.72 -17.16
CA ALA A 136 -12.02 -4.08 -18.24
C ALA A 136 -12.07 -4.96 -19.50
N GLU A 137 -10.94 -5.58 -19.87
CA GLU A 137 -10.86 -6.46 -21.04
C GLU A 137 -11.67 -7.76 -20.86
N ILE A 138 -11.67 -8.32 -19.63
CA ILE A 138 -12.50 -9.50 -19.32
C ILE A 138 -14.00 -9.16 -19.38
N ALA A 139 -14.38 -7.93 -19.04
CA ALA A 139 -15.77 -7.47 -19.10
C ALA A 139 -16.27 -7.29 -20.54
N ASP A 140 -15.38 -6.90 -21.48
CA ASP A 140 -15.68 -6.70 -22.90
C ASP A 140 -15.66 -8.00 -23.75
N MET A 141 -15.27 -9.13 -23.14
CA MET A 141 -15.29 -10.41 -23.86
C MET A 141 -16.73 -10.82 -24.22
N PRO A 142 -16.99 -11.24 -25.47
CA PRO A 142 -18.31 -11.71 -25.88
C PRO A 142 -18.80 -12.82 -24.96
N LYS A 143 -19.98 -12.66 -24.37
CA LYS A 143 -20.63 -13.72 -23.57
C LYS A 143 -21.08 -14.84 -24.49
N GLU A 144 -20.18 -15.76 -24.84
CA GLU A 144 -20.55 -16.95 -25.59
C GLU A 144 -21.47 -17.86 -24.74
N LYS A 145 -22.54 -18.31 -25.41
CA LYS A 145 -23.52 -19.23 -24.84
C LYS A 145 -22.85 -20.50 -24.34
N LYS A 146 -23.17 -20.86 -23.11
CA LYS A 146 -22.74 -22.06 -22.38
C LYS A 146 -22.67 -23.32 -23.25
N LYS A 147 -21.49 -23.90 -23.43
CA LYS A 147 -21.27 -25.36 -23.53
C LYS A 147 -19.81 -25.83 -23.37
N ASP A 148 -18.86 -24.93 -23.30
CA ASP A 148 -17.48 -25.28 -22.98
C ASP A 148 -16.98 -24.25 -21.99
N ASP A 149 -16.31 -24.72 -20.92
CA ASP A 149 -15.84 -23.85 -19.87
C ASP A 149 -14.67 -23.00 -20.44
N GLY A 150 -14.99 -21.95 -21.18
CA GLY A 150 -14.05 -21.07 -21.89
C GLY A 150 -12.97 -20.40 -21.04
N TYR A 151 -12.70 -21.00 -19.86
CA TYR A 151 -11.69 -20.54 -18.92
C TYR A 151 -10.28 -20.64 -19.49
N GLY A 152 -9.94 -21.80 -20.09
CA GLY A 152 -8.63 -21.99 -20.71
C GLY A 152 -8.39 -21.00 -21.85
N ARG A 153 -9.39 -20.71 -22.69
CA ARG A 153 -9.32 -19.70 -23.76
C ARG A 153 -9.12 -18.29 -23.20
N LYS A 154 -9.74 -17.95 -22.06
CA LYS A 154 -9.56 -16.65 -21.39
C LYS A 154 -8.15 -16.49 -20.85
N VAL A 155 -7.62 -17.54 -20.21
CA VAL A 155 -6.24 -17.55 -19.72
C VAL A 155 -5.24 -17.44 -20.87
N LEU A 156 -5.46 -18.20 -21.96
CA LEU A 156 -4.61 -18.17 -23.15
C LEU A 156 -4.63 -16.78 -23.81
N TYR A 157 -5.79 -16.14 -23.91
CA TYR A 157 -5.92 -14.77 -24.42
C TYR A 157 -5.10 -13.77 -23.59
N ILE A 158 -5.17 -13.87 -22.28
CA ILE A 158 -4.40 -13.03 -21.36
C ILE A 158 -2.89 -13.27 -21.54
N LEU A 159 -2.46 -14.54 -21.60
CA LEU A 159 -1.06 -14.91 -21.80
C LEU A 159 -0.51 -14.42 -23.17
N ASN A 160 -1.33 -14.48 -24.23
CA ASN A 160 -0.99 -13.93 -25.54
C ASN A 160 -0.72 -12.43 -25.47
N ARG A 161 -1.55 -11.67 -24.78
CA ARG A 161 -1.38 -10.21 -24.65
C ARG A 161 -0.19 -9.81 -23.78
N LEU A 162 0.17 -10.66 -22.83
CA LEU A 162 1.38 -10.48 -22.01
C LEU A 162 2.67 -10.86 -22.77
N GLY A 163 2.56 -11.33 -24.01
CA GLY A 163 3.72 -11.83 -24.77
C GLY A 163 4.28 -13.15 -24.26
N MET A 164 3.54 -13.86 -23.40
CA MET A 164 3.98 -15.11 -22.76
C MET A 164 3.53 -16.37 -23.48
N SER A 165 2.76 -16.26 -24.54
CA SER A 165 2.16 -17.40 -25.26
C SER A 165 3.11 -18.22 -26.12
N GLY A 166 4.34 -17.79 -26.28
CA GLY A 166 5.37 -18.53 -27.05
C GLY A 166 6.45 -19.16 -26.20
N GLU A 167 6.42 -18.98 -24.90
CA GLU A 167 7.41 -19.52 -23.98
C GLU A 167 6.89 -20.78 -23.28
N LYS A 168 7.81 -21.74 -23.00
CA LYS A 168 7.48 -23.00 -22.30
C LYS A 168 6.70 -22.77 -20.97
N GLY A 169 6.87 -21.62 -20.34
CA GLY A 169 6.14 -21.23 -19.14
C GLY A 169 4.64 -20.90 -19.33
N GLY A 170 4.21 -20.51 -20.54
CA GLY A 170 2.80 -20.17 -20.82
C GLY A 170 1.87 -21.37 -20.71
N ASP A 171 2.29 -22.53 -21.22
CA ASP A 171 1.53 -23.79 -21.13
C ASP A 171 1.43 -24.30 -19.68
N ASP A 172 2.48 -24.14 -18.89
CA ASP A 172 2.48 -24.54 -17.48
C ASP A 172 1.53 -23.66 -16.65
N ILE A 173 1.52 -22.37 -16.90
CA ILE A 173 0.57 -21.44 -16.26
C ILE A 173 -0.87 -21.81 -16.62
N LEU A 174 -1.14 -22.09 -17.90
CA LEU A 174 -2.47 -22.52 -18.35
C LEU A 174 -2.94 -23.77 -17.61
N ARG A 175 -2.10 -24.81 -17.54
CA ARG A 175 -2.39 -26.04 -16.81
C ARG A 175 -2.65 -25.84 -15.31
N ILE A 176 -1.87 -24.99 -14.67
CA ILE A 176 -2.06 -24.64 -13.26
C ILE A 176 -3.40 -23.91 -13.06
N CYS A 177 -3.72 -22.95 -13.90
CA CYS A 177 -4.96 -22.21 -13.83
C CYS A 177 -6.19 -23.12 -14.07
N GLU A 178 -6.15 -24.02 -15.03
CA GLU A 178 -7.20 -25.00 -15.28
C GLU A 178 -7.37 -25.99 -14.11
N TYR A 179 -6.26 -26.48 -13.55
CA TYR A 179 -6.29 -27.34 -12.36
C TYR A 179 -6.95 -26.65 -11.16
N LEU A 180 -6.56 -25.41 -10.87
CA LEU A 180 -7.11 -24.62 -9.78
C LEU A 180 -8.60 -24.33 -9.99
N HIS A 181 -9.01 -23.99 -11.21
CA HIS A 181 -10.40 -23.72 -11.56
C HIS A 181 -11.29 -24.94 -11.38
N ASN A 182 -10.84 -26.09 -11.84
CA ASN A 182 -11.57 -27.36 -11.74
C ASN A 182 -11.68 -27.84 -10.28
N ASN A 183 -10.61 -27.68 -9.49
CA ASN A 183 -10.62 -28.08 -8.08
C ASN A 183 -11.36 -27.10 -7.16
N ALA A 184 -11.46 -25.83 -7.50
CA ALA A 184 -12.25 -24.84 -6.75
C ALA A 184 -13.77 -25.10 -6.88
N ARG A 185 -14.21 -25.82 -7.90
CA ARG A 185 -15.62 -26.18 -8.14
C ARG A 185 -16.07 -27.48 -7.48
N SER A 186 -15.16 -28.27 -6.92
CA SER A 186 -15.50 -29.52 -6.23
C SER A 186 -15.66 -29.24 -4.73
N PRO A 187 -16.88 -29.19 -4.16
CA PRO A 187 -17.02 -29.12 -2.72
C PRO A 187 -16.49 -30.44 -2.15
N ARG A 188 -15.48 -30.35 -1.27
CA ARG A 188 -15.06 -31.49 -0.45
C ARG A 188 -16.25 -31.92 0.39
N SER A 189 -16.91 -32.97 -0.01
CA SER A 189 -17.81 -33.73 0.84
C SER A 189 -16.96 -34.39 1.92
N ALA A 190 -16.77 -33.71 3.03
CA ALA A 190 -16.30 -34.30 4.26
C ALA A 190 -17.47 -35.13 4.82
N SER A 191 -17.58 -36.39 4.41
CA SER A 191 -18.37 -37.39 5.15
C SER A 191 -17.65 -37.66 6.46
N VAL A 192 -18.09 -37.01 7.53
CA VAL A 192 -17.79 -37.45 8.89
C VAL A 192 -18.57 -38.72 9.12
N SER A 193 -17.92 -39.86 8.97
CA SER A 193 -18.42 -41.15 9.44
C SER A 193 -18.36 -41.15 10.96
N SER A 194 -19.50 -41.01 11.60
CA SER A 194 -19.71 -41.31 13.01
C SER A 194 -19.62 -42.84 13.18
N ALA A 195 -18.51 -43.34 13.69
CA ALA A 195 -18.40 -44.65 14.24
C ALA A 195 -18.59 -44.57 15.75
N SER A 196 -19.75 -45.06 16.20
CA SER A 196 -20.00 -45.43 17.59
C SER A 196 -19.12 -46.61 17.97
N PHE A 197 -18.44 -46.48 19.12
CA PHE A 197 -18.28 -47.54 20.13
C PHE A 197 -17.95 -46.87 21.46
#